data_fb72096cce7d1cc0790374df9609f347
#
_entry.id   fb72096cce7d1cc0790374df9609f347
#
_cell.length_a   1.000
_cell.length_b   1.000
_cell.length_c   1.000
_cell.angle_alpha   90.00
_cell.angle_beta   90.00
_cell.angle_gamma   90.00
#
_symmetry.space_group_name_H-M   'P 1'
#
loop_
_entity.id
_entity.type
_entity.pdbx_description
1 polymer ?
#
loop_
_entity_poly.entity_id
_entity_poly.type
_entity_poly.pdbx_seq_one_letter_code
_entity_poly.pdbx_strand_id
1 'polypeptide(L)'
;MHHAKSPSVCARVDRDPATLALDKINIRILDAYSTHRNPRLGASRAPLARHTPTRAMSRALLTRATRAIARSRARTCHDQIALDVPPSSVVTASDKFWFDTNGFLILRNAFDESAMRAMNAAIDARIDDPTIERKGNLRLTKRGGPLSGDGTTGRKDVAGFLGWPRGEREAFRDVLTHERLVPYLHEFCGRGYRLDHNPLCIAQDPGAEGFEFHGGSATEDGRWNWPLAYAVEQGQIRCNLLAVAVPLTDVKEGEGGFVIVRGSHKSRFPAPAAVKRYEDGPEHGYAPALNAGDAVLFSEATTHGTLAWKGKSQRRTLIYRFSPATNAYGRGYSPEWPENWTDGMTPAQLATLQPPYHPRLDRDAVADDGINVIKPAARETFKVEFDEKIFKSKYF
;
A
#
# COMPACT_ATOMS: atom_id res chain seq x y z
N MET A 1 43.22 21.23 31.23
CA MET A 1 42.91 22.46 31.99
C MET A 1 42.16 23.42 31.10
N HIS A 2 41.07 23.93 31.64
CA HIS A 2 40.15 24.98 31.17
C HIS A 2 38.99 24.56 30.27
N HIS A 3 37.87 24.31 30.97
CA HIS A 3 36.51 24.41 30.50
C HIS A 3 36.14 25.87 30.16
N ALA A 4 35.43 26.06 29.08
CA ALA A 4 34.64 27.28 28.86
C ALA A 4 33.19 26.88 28.55
N LYS A 5 32.27 27.24 29.45
CA LYS A 5 30.84 27.13 29.34
C LYS A 5 30.34 28.30 28.47
N SER A 6 29.46 28.03 27.54
CA SER A 6 28.69 29.02 26.79
C SER A 6 27.27 29.16 27.38
N PRO A 7 26.72 30.36 27.54
CA PRO A 7 25.42 30.57 28.18
C PRO A 7 24.26 30.47 27.20
N SER A 8 23.17 29.86 27.66
CA SER A 8 21.88 29.81 27.02
C SER A 8 21.20 31.19 27.01
N VAL A 9 20.88 31.69 25.82
CA VAL A 9 20.05 32.89 25.65
C VAL A 9 18.63 32.41 25.35
N CYS A 10 17.74 32.64 26.33
CA CYS A 10 16.30 32.47 26.19
C CYS A 10 15.72 33.75 25.54
N ALA A 11 15.37 33.73 24.28
CA ALA A 11 14.66 34.79 23.61
C ALA A 11 13.15 34.68 23.80
N ARG A 12 12.54 35.60 24.53
CA ARG A 12 11.11 35.84 24.56
C ARG A 12 10.69 36.40 23.19
N VAL A 13 9.71 35.73 22.57
CA VAL A 13 9.04 36.24 21.38
C VAL A 13 7.79 36.98 21.86
N ASP A 14 7.80 38.30 21.74
CA ASP A 14 6.62 39.16 21.92
C ASP A 14 5.65 38.90 20.77
N ARG A 15 4.41 38.59 21.10
CA ARG A 15 3.33 38.40 20.12
C ARG A 15 2.68 39.75 19.79
N ASP A 16 2.62 40.05 18.51
CA ASP A 16 1.98 41.20 17.90
C ASP A 16 0.46 41.26 18.22
N PRO A 17 -0.08 42.40 18.63
CA PRO A 17 -1.49 42.59 18.97
C PRO A 17 -2.48 42.41 17.80
N ALA A 18 -2.01 42.32 16.57
CA ALA A 18 -2.87 42.12 15.39
C ALA A 18 -3.47 40.70 15.28
N THR A 19 -2.91 39.72 15.98
CA THR A 19 -3.37 38.30 15.94
C THR A 19 -4.59 38.04 16.83
N LEU A 20 -4.94 38.95 17.73
CA LEU A 20 -6.08 38.83 18.67
C LEU A 20 -7.43 39.34 18.12
N ALA A 21 -7.43 39.93 16.92
CA ALA A 21 -8.65 40.49 16.31
C ALA A 21 -9.40 39.54 15.39
N LEU A 22 -8.81 38.39 14.99
CA LEU A 22 -9.43 37.43 14.06
C LEU A 22 -10.24 36.31 14.72
N ASP A 23 -10.09 36.08 16.04
CA ASP A 23 -10.83 35.05 16.77
C ASP A 23 -12.25 35.45 17.22
N LYS A 24 -12.66 36.71 16.96
CA LYS A 24 -14.00 37.19 17.35
C LYS A 24 -15.04 37.26 16.22
N ILE A 25 -14.70 36.89 15.01
CA ILE A 25 -15.61 37.00 13.83
C ILE A 25 -16.27 35.66 13.48
N ASN A 26 -15.79 34.52 13.97
CA ASN A 26 -16.29 33.19 13.57
C ASN A 26 -17.40 32.58 14.44
N ILE A 27 -18.00 33.31 15.41
CA ILE A 27 -19.06 32.77 16.30
C ILE A 27 -20.47 33.26 15.92
N ARG A 28 -20.68 34.01 14.83
CA ARG A 28 -22.01 34.59 14.50
C ARG A 28 -22.68 34.08 13.22
N ILE A 29 -22.30 32.95 12.64
CA ILE A 29 -22.92 32.40 11.39
C ILE A 29 -23.70 31.10 11.61
N LEU A 30 -23.83 30.56 12.80
CA LEU A 30 -24.51 29.27 13.04
C LEU A 30 -25.94 29.35 13.60
N ASP A 31 -26.56 30.53 13.71
CA ASP A 31 -27.93 30.67 14.30
C ASP A 31 -29.05 31.05 13.31
N ALA A 32 -28.87 30.88 12.00
CA ALA A 32 -29.84 31.36 11.01
C ALA A 32 -30.57 30.28 10.18
N TYR A 33 -30.59 29.02 10.59
CA TYR A 33 -31.35 27.98 9.86
C TYR A 33 -32.17 27.09 10.82
N SER A 34 -33.13 27.67 11.51
CA SER A 34 -34.20 26.93 12.18
C SER A 34 -35.44 27.79 12.29
N THR A 35 -36.27 27.83 11.25
CA THR A 35 -37.71 28.05 11.33
C THR A 35 -38.33 28.07 9.94
N HIS A 36 -38.93 26.99 9.52
CA HIS A 36 -40.14 27.03 8.66
C HIS A 36 -41.04 25.84 9.00
N ARG A 37 -42.02 26.14 9.83
CA ARG A 37 -43.24 25.33 9.97
C ARG A 37 -44.16 25.67 8.81
N ASN A 38 -44.81 24.66 8.25
CA ASN A 38 -46.00 24.82 7.44
C ASN A 38 -47.14 23.96 7.99
N PRO A 39 -48.37 24.47 8.07
CA PRO A 39 -49.45 23.86 8.81
C PRO A 39 -50.49 23.14 7.94
N ARG A 40 -51.10 22.14 8.56
CA ARG A 40 -52.47 21.64 8.42
C ARG A 40 -53.04 21.25 7.05
N LEU A 41 -53.42 19.99 6.95
CA LEU A 41 -54.75 19.61 6.43
C LEU A 41 -55.21 18.36 7.18
N GLY A 42 -56.49 18.40 7.57
CA GLY A 42 -57.08 17.54 8.54
C GLY A 42 -57.87 16.35 8.00
N ALA A 43 -58.23 15.54 8.94
CA ALA A 43 -59.41 14.70 9.06
C ALA A 43 -59.66 13.51 8.16
N SER A 44 -59.63 12.29 8.71
CA SER A 44 -60.91 11.62 9.02
C SER A 44 -60.61 10.26 9.67
N ARG A 45 -61.33 9.98 10.77
CA ARG A 45 -61.26 8.75 11.53
C ARG A 45 -62.31 7.75 11.00
N ALA A 46 -61.89 6.47 10.87
CA ALA A 46 -62.78 5.33 10.98
C ALA A 46 -62.09 4.23 11.81
N PRO A 47 -62.81 3.51 12.67
CA PRO A 47 -62.21 2.58 13.66
C PRO A 47 -62.01 1.19 13.09
N LEU A 48 -60.82 0.63 13.25
CA LEU A 48 -60.54 -0.76 12.94
C LEU A 48 -60.38 -1.58 14.22
N ALA A 49 -61.08 -2.72 14.18
CA ALA A 49 -61.27 -3.68 15.27
C ALA A 49 -59.95 -4.24 15.80
N ARG A 50 -59.88 -4.41 17.11
CA ARG A 50 -58.78 -5.06 17.83
C ARG A 50 -58.89 -6.59 17.70
N HIS A 51 -57.95 -7.22 17.01
CA HIS A 51 -57.65 -8.63 17.21
C HIS A 51 -56.33 -8.75 17.95
N THR A 52 -56.36 -9.36 19.12
CA THR A 52 -55.21 -9.72 19.97
C THR A 52 -54.65 -11.09 19.51
N PRO A 53 -53.39 -11.19 19.12
CA PRO A 53 -52.74 -12.49 18.91
C PRO A 53 -52.04 -12.96 20.20
N THR A 54 -52.19 -14.21 20.48
CA THR A 54 -51.66 -14.94 21.64
C THR A 54 -50.13 -14.93 21.73
N ARG A 55 -49.65 -14.70 22.93
CA ARG A 55 -48.26 -14.27 23.29
C ARG A 55 -47.18 -15.38 23.30
N ALA A 56 -47.43 -16.56 22.81
CA ALA A 56 -46.49 -17.70 22.96
C ALA A 56 -45.72 -18.18 21.71
N MET A 57 -46.15 -17.79 20.50
CA MET A 57 -45.47 -18.23 19.26
C MET A 57 -44.49 -17.21 18.65
N SER A 58 -44.43 -16.02 19.17
CA SER A 58 -43.64 -14.92 18.53
C SER A 58 -42.15 -14.88 18.87
N ARG A 59 -41.72 -15.43 20.03
CA ARG A 59 -40.30 -15.30 20.44
C ARG A 59 -39.34 -16.22 19.66
N ALA A 60 -39.76 -17.43 19.35
CA ALA A 60 -38.89 -18.39 18.63
C ALA A 60 -38.74 -18.05 17.13
N LEU A 61 -39.80 -17.51 16.50
CA LEU A 61 -39.79 -17.08 15.11
C LEU A 61 -39.05 -15.75 14.93
N LEU A 62 -39.21 -14.79 15.86
CA LEU A 62 -38.42 -13.54 15.83
C LEU A 62 -36.93 -13.81 16.04
N THR A 63 -36.54 -14.72 16.93
CA THR A 63 -35.12 -15.04 17.20
C THR A 63 -34.48 -15.79 16.01
N ARG A 64 -35.23 -16.62 15.29
CA ARG A 64 -34.75 -17.27 14.05
C ARG A 64 -34.67 -16.28 12.88
N ALA A 65 -35.66 -15.39 12.72
CA ALA A 65 -35.67 -14.37 11.68
C ALA A 65 -34.55 -13.32 11.92
N THR A 66 -34.35 -12.88 13.16
CA THR A 66 -33.27 -11.93 13.49
C THR A 66 -31.89 -12.56 13.34
N ARG A 67 -31.71 -13.86 13.67
CA ARG A 67 -30.44 -14.58 13.39
C ARG A 67 -30.23 -14.86 11.90
N ALA A 68 -31.29 -15.11 11.12
CA ALA A 68 -31.21 -15.28 9.67
C ALA A 68 -30.91 -13.95 8.98
N ILE A 69 -31.53 -12.84 9.42
CA ILE A 69 -31.27 -11.49 8.89
C ILE A 69 -29.88 -10.99 9.31
N ALA A 70 -29.41 -11.28 10.53
CA ALA A 70 -28.05 -10.98 10.96
C ALA A 70 -27.01 -11.80 10.21
N ARG A 71 -27.26 -13.09 9.93
CA ARG A 71 -26.40 -13.93 9.10
C ARG A 71 -26.46 -13.54 7.61
N SER A 72 -27.60 -13.12 7.09
CA SER A 72 -27.76 -12.59 5.73
C SER A 72 -27.07 -11.22 5.59
N ARG A 73 -27.22 -10.31 6.57
CA ARG A 73 -26.52 -9.01 6.55
C ARG A 73 -25.01 -9.14 6.77
N ALA A 74 -24.54 -10.11 7.55
CA ALA A 74 -23.11 -10.39 7.67
C ALA A 74 -22.48 -10.98 6.41
N ARG A 75 -23.27 -11.71 5.58
CA ARG A 75 -22.79 -12.20 4.27
C ARG A 75 -22.83 -11.18 3.14
N THR A 76 -23.67 -10.16 3.19
CA THR A 76 -23.89 -9.25 2.07
C THR A 76 -22.97 -8.02 2.04
N CYS A 77 -22.14 -7.77 3.04
CA CYS A 77 -21.19 -6.67 3.04
C CYS A 77 -19.73 -7.07 2.74
N HIS A 78 -19.40 -8.36 2.77
CA HIS A 78 -18.03 -8.85 2.58
C HIS A 78 -17.79 -9.61 1.28
N ASP A 79 -18.85 -10.08 0.60
CA ASP A 79 -18.69 -11.07 -0.48
C ASP A 79 -18.75 -10.51 -1.90
N GLN A 80 -18.85 -9.20 -2.12
CA GLN A 80 -19.00 -8.66 -3.48
C GLN A 80 -18.32 -7.31 -3.71
N ILE A 81 -17.03 -7.24 -3.49
CA ILE A 81 -16.24 -6.31 -4.30
C ILE A 81 -15.06 -7.14 -4.81
N ALA A 82 -15.28 -7.78 -5.95
CA ALA A 82 -14.20 -8.41 -6.70
C ALA A 82 -13.26 -7.30 -7.19
N LEU A 83 -12.29 -6.96 -6.35
CA LEU A 83 -11.09 -6.23 -6.76
C LEU A 83 -10.13 -7.19 -7.50
N ASP A 84 -10.66 -8.36 -7.84
CA ASP A 84 -9.97 -9.41 -8.54
C ASP A 84 -9.95 -9.10 -10.03
N VAL A 85 -8.78 -8.86 -10.56
CA VAL A 85 -8.58 -8.63 -12.00
C VAL A 85 -8.29 -9.97 -12.66
N PRO A 86 -9.14 -10.38 -13.64
CA PRO A 86 -8.86 -11.58 -14.41
C PRO A 86 -7.58 -11.44 -15.25
N PRO A 87 -7.00 -12.55 -15.75
CA PRO A 87 -5.85 -12.51 -16.61
C PRO A 87 -6.06 -11.62 -17.85
N SER A 88 -5.48 -10.43 -17.83
CA SER A 88 -5.47 -9.47 -18.95
C SER A 88 -4.12 -8.78 -18.97
N SER A 89 -3.60 -8.49 -20.16
CA SER A 89 -2.39 -7.68 -20.35
C SER A 89 -2.71 -6.17 -20.50
N VAL A 90 -3.97 -5.78 -20.34
CA VAL A 90 -4.40 -4.39 -20.54
C VAL A 90 -5.11 -3.88 -19.30
N VAL A 91 -4.66 -2.74 -18.81
CA VAL A 91 -5.33 -2.02 -17.70
C VAL A 91 -6.64 -1.43 -18.20
N THR A 92 -7.75 -1.86 -17.62
CA THR A 92 -9.08 -1.41 -18.01
C THR A 92 -9.49 -0.13 -17.27
N ALA A 93 -10.52 0.55 -17.77
CA ALA A 93 -11.13 1.68 -17.06
C ALA A 93 -11.69 1.25 -15.68
N SER A 94 -12.17 0.01 -15.58
CA SER A 94 -12.63 -0.58 -14.31
C SER A 94 -11.48 -0.73 -13.30
N ASP A 95 -10.32 -1.20 -13.75
CA ASP A 95 -9.14 -1.34 -12.89
C ASP A 95 -8.71 0.01 -12.33
N LYS A 96 -8.65 1.04 -13.17
CA LYS A 96 -8.32 2.41 -12.73
C LYS A 96 -9.33 2.93 -11.71
N PHE A 97 -10.62 2.75 -11.98
CA PHE A 97 -11.68 3.18 -11.07
C PHE A 97 -11.57 2.50 -9.70
N TRP A 98 -11.37 1.18 -9.70
CA TRP A 98 -11.27 0.44 -8.45
C TRP A 98 -9.97 0.70 -7.70
N PHE A 99 -8.85 0.85 -8.41
CA PHE A 99 -7.59 1.27 -7.78
C PHE A 99 -7.73 2.67 -7.17
N ASP A 100 -8.28 3.62 -7.91
CA ASP A 100 -8.51 4.97 -7.41
C ASP A 100 -9.48 5.00 -6.22
N THR A 101 -10.52 4.16 -6.23
CA THR A 101 -11.50 4.11 -5.14
C THR A 101 -10.94 3.47 -3.88
N ASN A 102 -10.17 2.39 -4.01
CA ASN A 102 -9.75 1.54 -2.89
C ASN A 102 -8.29 1.70 -2.48
N GLY A 103 -7.42 2.14 -3.39
CA GLY A 103 -5.98 2.24 -3.20
C GLY A 103 -5.22 0.94 -3.48
N PHE A 104 -5.89 -0.09 -3.97
CA PHE A 104 -5.28 -1.38 -4.32
C PHE A 104 -6.11 -2.17 -5.33
N LEU A 105 -5.45 -3.16 -5.98
CA LEU A 105 -6.03 -4.21 -6.82
C LEU A 105 -5.40 -5.56 -6.48
N ILE A 106 -6.10 -6.64 -6.82
CA ILE A 106 -5.57 -8.00 -6.73
C ILE A 106 -5.58 -8.61 -8.13
N LEU A 107 -4.40 -8.89 -8.66
CA LEU A 107 -4.24 -9.64 -9.90
C LEU A 107 -4.21 -11.12 -9.56
N ARG A 108 -5.26 -11.83 -9.89
CA ARG A 108 -5.34 -13.27 -9.62
C ARG A 108 -4.47 -14.06 -10.59
N ASN A 109 -3.79 -15.09 -10.07
CA ASN A 109 -2.90 -15.97 -10.84
C ASN A 109 -1.92 -15.15 -11.71
N ALA A 110 -1.31 -14.11 -11.11
CA ALA A 110 -0.32 -13.29 -11.81
C ALA A 110 0.94 -14.08 -12.15
N PHE A 111 1.31 -15.01 -11.29
CA PHE A 111 2.48 -15.88 -11.44
C PHE A 111 2.03 -17.33 -11.47
N ASP A 112 2.70 -18.14 -12.27
CA ASP A 112 2.41 -19.55 -12.41
C ASP A 112 2.97 -20.39 -11.23
N GLU A 113 2.54 -21.65 -11.16
CA GLU A 113 2.95 -22.55 -10.11
C GLU A 113 4.45 -22.90 -10.17
N SER A 114 5.07 -22.85 -11.35
CA SER A 114 6.50 -23.15 -11.52
C SER A 114 7.35 -22.05 -10.90
N ALA A 115 6.97 -20.77 -11.11
CA ALA A 115 7.60 -19.63 -10.46
C ALA A 115 7.45 -19.69 -8.93
N MET A 116 6.26 -20.05 -8.44
CA MET A 116 6.02 -20.21 -7.01
C MET A 116 6.87 -21.32 -6.39
N ARG A 117 7.01 -22.46 -7.07
CA ARG A 117 7.89 -23.55 -6.61
C ARG A 117 9.36 -23.13 -6.60
N ALA A 118 9.82 -22.45 -7.64
CA ALA A 118 11.20 -21.99 -7.72
C ALA A 118 11.54 -20.99 -6.60
N MET A 119 10.69 -20.00 -6.39
CA MET A 119 10.87 -19.00 -5.34
C MET A 119 10.82 -19.64 -3.94
N ASN A 120 9.88 -20.52 -3.67
CA ASN A 120 9.80 -21.20 -2.37
C ASN A 120 11.03 -22.08 -2.12
N ALA A 121 11.49 -22.87 -3.10
CA ALA A 121 12.68 -23.69 -2.97
C ALA A 121 13.94 -22.85 -2.67
N ALA A 122 14.10 -21.69 -3.31
CA ALA A 122 15.20 -20.79 -3.06
C ALA A 122 15.13 -20.14 -1.67
N ILE A 123 13.92 -19.84 -1.18
CA ILE A 123 13.69 -19.36 0.19
C ILE A 123 13.97 -20.48 1.21
N ASP A 124 13.50 -21.70 0.96
CA ASP A 124 13.72 -22.85 1.85
C ASP A 124 15.21 -23.11 2.09
N ALA A 125 16.02 -23.00 1.03
CA ALA A 125 17.46 -23.15 1.12
C ALA A 125 18.16 -22.13 2.05
N ARG A 126 17.48 -21.04 2.41
CA ARG A 126 18.06 -19.90 3.15
C ARG A 126 17.28 -19.48 4.38
N ILE A 127 16.03 -19.87 4.49
CA ILE A 127 15.18 -19.36 5.59
C ILE A 127 15.75 -19.73 6.98
N ASP A 128 16.56 -20.78 7.07
CA ASP A 128 17.20 -21.23 8.30
C ASP A 128 18.73 -21.01 8.29
N ASP A 129 19.27 -20.25 7.34
CA ASP A 129 20.68 -19.86 7.32
C ASP A 129 20.98 -18.90 8.51
N PRO A 130 21.88 -19.27 9.45
CA PRO A 130 22.22 -18.44 10.60
C PRO A 130 22.96 -17.15 10.24
N THR A 131 23.53 -17.05 9.04
CA THR A 131 24.22 -15.85 8.55
C THR A 131 23.22 -14.77 8.09
N ILE A 132 22.01 -15.15 7.73
CA ILE A 132 20.91 -14.20 7.51
C ILE A 132 20.47 -13.75 8.90
N GLU A 133 20.76 -12.51 9.26
CA GLU A 133 20.52 -11.97 10.61
C GLU A 133 19.02 -12.05 10.96
N ARG A 134 18.71 -13.03 11.81
CA ARG A 134 17.36 -13.34 12.27
C ARG A 134 17.20 -13.12 13.76
N LYS A 135 17.75 -12.10 14.29
CA LYS A 135 17.34 -11.73 15.64
C LYS A 135 15.83 -11.55 15.59
N GLY A 136 15.15 -12.51 16.26
CA GLY A 136 13.71 -12.64 16.23
C GLY A 136 13.07 -11.28 16.22
N ASN A 137 12.56 -10.91 15.05
CA ASN A 137 12.06 -9.57 14.81
C ASN A 137 10.68 -9.44 15.44
N LEU A 138 10.63 -9.59 16.77
CA LEU A 138 9.49 -9.14 17.54
C LEU A 138 9.42 -7.62 17.37
N ARG A 139 8.34 -7.16 16.78
CA ARG A 139 8.04 -5.73 16.65
C ARG A 139 7.44 -5.16 17.94
N LEU A 140 7.26 -6.02 18.93
CA LEU A 140 6.72 -5.69 20.25
C LEU A 140 5.36 -4.98 20.12
N THR A 141 4.49 -5.53 19.27
CA THR A 141 3.11 -5.06 19.22
C THR A 141 2.51 -5.07 20.61
N LYS A 142 1.64 -4.12 20.89
CA LYS A 142 1.01 -4.00 22.22
C LYS A 142 0.46 -5.34 22.68
N ARG A 143 1.01 -5.86 23.79
CA ARG A 143 0.63 -7.17 24.34
C ARG A 143 -0.87 -7.24 24.61
N GLY A 144 -1.52 -8.30 24.10
CA GLY A 144 -2.98 -8.48 24.20
C GLY A 144 -3.78 -7.59 23.26
N GLY A 145 -3.12 -6.79 22.41
CA GLY A 145 -3.79 -6.04 21.34
C GLY A 145 -4.13 -6.92 20.13
N PRO A 146 -4.90 -6.37 19.18
CA PRO A 146 -5.35 -7.13 18.00
C PRO A 146 -4.21 -7.63 17.08
N LEU A 147 -3.05 -7.00 17.14
CA LEU A 147 -1.86 -7.35 16.36
C LEU A 147 -0.90 -8.28 17.10
N SER A 148 -1.14 -8.57 18.39
CA SER A 148 -0.27 -9.47 19.15
C SER A 148 -0.45 -10.91 18.69
N GLY A 149 0.69 -11.61 18.48
CA GLY A 149 0.73 -13.05 18.29
C GLY A 149 0.82 -13.81 19.62
N ASP A 150 1.60 -14.88 19.63
CA ASP A 150 1.87 -15.69 20.85
C ASP A 150 2.84 -15.00 21.84
N GLY A 151 3.45 -13.88 21.45
CA GLY A 151 4.41 -13.11 22.24
C GLY A 151 5.86 -13.62 22.16
N THR A 152 6.13 -14.66 21.39
CA THR A 152 7.45 -15.27 21.22
C THR A 152 7.86 -15.39 19.76
N THR A 153 6.93 -15.55 18.85
CA THR A 153 7.20 -15.73 17.43
C THR A 153 7.22 -14.40 16.69
N GLY A 154 8.41 -14.04 16.20
CA GLY A 154 8.61 -12.84 15.40
C GLY A 154 8.51 -13.11 13.90
N ARG A 155 8.57 -12.01 13.12
CA ARG A 155 8.66 -12.04 11.67
C ARG A 155 10.07 -12.37 11.21
N LYS A 156 10.19 -13.21 10.20
CA LYS A 156 11.45 -13.48 9.49
C LYS A 156 11.47 -12.69 8.19
N ASP A 157 12.53 -11.96 7.92
CA ASP A 157 12.72 -11.23 6.68
C ASP A 157 13.89 -11.85 5.89
N VAL A 158 13.66 -12.20 4.64
CA VAL A 158 14.68 -12.73 3.72
C VAL A 158 14.80 -11.77 2.55
N ALA A 159 16.01 -11.29 2.27
CA ALA A 159 16.28 -10.31 1.20
C ALA A 159 17.54 -10.69 0.41
N GLY A 160 17.93 -9.85 -0.56
CA GLY A 160 19.12 -10.05 -1.37
C GLY A 160 18.96 -11.02 -2.54
N PHE A 161 17.77 -11.54 -2.76
CA PHE A 161 17.52 -12.60 -3.75
C PHE A 161 17.73 -12.18 -5.21
N LEU A 162 17.79 -10.88 -5.51
CA LEU A 162 18.19 -10.43 -6.85
C LEU A 162 19.66 -10.74 -7.17
N GLY A 163 20.49 -10.92 -6.13
CA GLY A 163 21.90 -11.28 -6.25
C GLY A 163 22.23 -12.74 -5.93
N TRP A 164 21.23 -13.60 -5.69
CA TRP A 164 21.48 -15.02 -5.39
C TRP A 164 22.08 -15.77 -6.59
N PRO A 165 22.59 -16.99 -6.41
CA PRO A 165 23.16 -17.78 -7.50
C PRO A 165 22.21 -17.94 -8.68
N ARG A 166 22.79 -18.12 -9.86
CA ARG A 166 22.04 -18.44 -11.08
C ARG A 166 21.23 -19.74 -10.84
N GLY A 167 20.01 -19.77 -11.34
CA GLY A 167 19.04 -20.85 -11.11
C GLY A 167 18.10 -20.59 -9.93
N GLU A 168 18.42 -19.65 -9.05
CA GLU A 168 17.60 -19.30 -7.90
C GLU A 168 17.04 -17.88 -7.98
N ARG A 169 17.79 -16.96 -8.61
CA ARG A 169 17.46 -15.51 -8.66
C ARG A 169 16.50 -15.13 -9.78
N GLU A 170 16.39 -15.94 -10.83
CA GLU A 170 15.70 -15.59 -12.07
C GLU A 170 14.22 -15.29 -11.80
N ALA A 171 13.50 -16.18 -11.11
CA ALA A 171 12.09 -15.99 -10.81
C ALA A 171 11.82 -14.71 -9.99
N PHE A 172 12.74 -14.30 -9.13
CA PHE A 172 12.64 -13.04 -8.40
C PHE A 172 12.92 -11.82 -9.29
N ARG A 173 13.84 -11.93 -10.24
CA ARG A 173 14.16 -10.88 -11.20
C ARG A 173 13.04 -10.66 -12.21
N ASP A 174 12.32 -11.71 -12.56
CA ASP A 174 11.19 -11.66 -13.48
C ASP A 174 10.04 -10.80 -12.94
N VAL A 175 9.90 -10.65 -11.63
CA VAL A 175 8.93 -9.72 -11.03
C VAL A 175 9.16 -8.28 -11.47
N LEU A 176 10.41 -7.88 -11.75
CA LEU A 176 10.75 -6.50 -12.15
C LEU A 176 10.08 -6.08 -13.47
N THR A 177 9.85 -7.03 -14.36
CA THR A 177 9.35 -6.77 -15.73
C THR A 177 8.31 -7.79 -16.15
N HIS A 178 7.61 -8.40 -15.19
CA HIS A 178 6.62 -9.43 -15.47
C HIS A 178 5.47 -8.90 -16.32
N GLU A 179 5.10 -9.62 -17.37
CA GLU A 179 4.09 -9.21 -18.36
C GLU A 179 2.74 -8.81 -17.74
N ARG A 180 2.36 -9.45 -16.63
CA ARG A 180 1.12 -9.14 -15.91
C ARG A 180 1.24 -7.88 -15.05
N LEU A 181 2.44 -7.44 -14.69
CA LEU A 181 2.67 -6.27 -13.84
C LEU A 181 2.99 -5.01 -14.64
N VAL A 182 3.75 -5.14 -15.74
CA VAL A 182 4.23 -4.00 -16.54
C VAL A 182 3.13 -3.03 -16.94
N PRO A 183 1.96 -3.46 -17.44
CA PRO A 183 0.89 -2.53 -17.79
C PRO A 183 0.43 -1.66 -16.61
N TYR A 184 0.31 -2.25 -15.42
CA TYR A 184 -0.09 -1.55 -14.20
C TYR A 184 1.02 -0.64 -13.65
N LEU A 185 2.29 -1.06 -13.75
CA LEU A 185 3.44 -0.24 -13.38
C LEU A 185 3.53 1.00 -14.29
N HIS A 186 3.28 0.84 -15.59
CA HIS A 186 3.20 1.96 -16.52
C HIS A 186 2.02 2.91 -16.22
N GLU A 187 0.86 2.36 -15.91
CA GLU A 187 -0.34 3.17 -15.64
C GLU A 187 -0.23 3.94 -14.33
N PHE A 188 0.31 3.32 -13.26
CA PHE A 188 0.29 3.89 -11.91
C PHE A 188 1.57 4.65 -11.54
N CYS A 189 2.73 4.24 -12.06
CA CYS A 189 4.02 4.90 -11.83
C CYS A 189 4.52 5.67 -13.05
N GLY A 190 3.96 5.39 -14.22
CA GLY A 190 4.40 5.98 -15.49
C GLY A 190 5.54 5.22 -16.16
N ARG A 191 5.73 5.50 -17.45
CA ARG A 191 6.85 4.94 -18.22
C ARG A 191 8.17 5.36 -17.59
N GLY A 192 9.10 4.42 -17.53
CA GLY A 192 10.37 4.61 -16.82
C GLY A 192 10.25 4.36 -15.31
N TYR A 193 9.20 3.65 -14.85
CA TYR A 193 9.12 3.19 -13.47
C TYR A 193 10.43 2.50 -13.06
N ARG A 194 10.72 2.51 -11.78
CA ARG A 194 11.95 1.96 -11.22
C ARG A 194 11.69 1.20 -9.93
N LEU A 195 12.53 0.21 -9.65
CA LEU A 195 12.60 -0.39 -8.33
C LEU A 195 13.12 0.68 -7.35
N ASP A 196 12.37 0.96 -6.29
CA ASP A 196 12.73 2.03 -5.37
C ASP A 196 13.80 1.59 -4.36
N HIS A 197 13.61 0.44 -3.73
CA HIS A 197 14.54 -0.14 -2.78
C HIS A 197 14.48 -1.66 -2.79
N ASN A 198 15.38 -2.29 -2.06
CA ASN A 198 15.55 -3.75 -2.05
C ASN A 198 14.24 -4.47 -1.73
N PRO A 199 13.83 -5.42 -2.57
CA PRO A 199 12.69 -6.26 -2.26
C PRO A 199 13.05 -7.27 -1.17
N LEU A 200 12.01 -7.72 -0.44
CA LEU A 200 12.17 -8.71 0.62
C LEU A 200 11.01 -9.71 0.63
N CYS A 201 11.28 -10.88 1.18
CA CYS A 201 10.27 -11.85 1.56
C CYS A 201 9.98 -11.71 3.05
N ILE A 202 8.71 -11.49 3.39
CA ILE A 202 8.22 -11.53 4.77
C ILE A 202 7.71 -12.93 5.03
N ALA A 203 8.31 -13.64 5.99
CA ALA A 203 7.84 -14.94 6.45
C ALA A 203 7.33 -14.85 7.89
N GLN A 204 6.16 -15.45 8.14
CA GLN A 204 5.52 -15.51 9.45
C GLN A 204 5.18 -16.96 9.76
N ASP A 205 5.79 -17.51 10.81
CA ASP A 205 5.43 -18.81 11.35
C ASP A 205 4.07 -18.74 12.09
N PRO A 206 3.35 -19.85 12.30
CA PRO A 206 2.15 -19.87 13.13
C PRO A 206 2.37 -19.20 14.49
N GLY A 207 1.48 -18.29 14.88
CA GLY A 207 1.59 -17.52 16.11
C GLY A 207 2.37 -16.21 16.00
N ALA A 208 3.01 -15.92 14.86
CA ALA A 208 3.75 -14.68 14.67
C ALA A 208 2.86 -13.45 14.83
N GLU A 209 3.40 -12.44 15.51
CA GLU A 209 2.73 -11.15 15.65
C GLU A 209 2.52 -10.45 14.31
N GLY A 210 1.56 -9.53 14.29
CA GLY A 210 1.33 -8.62 13.16
C GLY A 210 2.32 -7.48 13.10
N PHE A 211 1.92 -6.46 12.37
CA PHE A 211 2.69 -5.21 12.24
C PHE A 211 1.73 -4.02 12.22
N GLU A 212 2.06 -2.98 12.98
CA GLU A 212 1.25 -1.77 13.05
C GLU A 212 0.98 -1.16 11.67
N PHE A 213 -0.19 -0.58 11.52
CA PHE A 213 -0.59 0.08 10.30
C PHE A 213 0.28 1.30 10.07
N HIS A 214 0.69 1.46 8.84
CA HIS A 214 1.54 2.53 8.36
C HIS A 214 1.09 2.95 6.96
N GLY A 215 1.87 3.82 6.31
CA GLY A 215 1.46 4.47 5.07
C GLY A 215 0.68 5.75 5.35
N GLY A 216 -0.02 6.24 4.35
CA GLY A 216 -0.81 7.47 4.45
C GLY A 216 -0.23 8.62 3.65
N SER A 217 -1.13 9.44 3.09
CA SER A 217 -0.76 10.67 2.35
C SER A 217 -0.38 11.83 3.26
N ALA A 218 -0.55 11.70 4.58
CA ALA A 218 -0.18 12.68 5.57
C ALA A 218 0.89 12.13 6.53
N THR A 219 1.88 12.96 6.86
CA THR A 219 2.85 12.70 7.91
C THR A 219 2.20 12.85 9.30
N GLU A 220 2.86 12.40 10.37
CA GLU A 220 2.31 12.47 11.75
C GLU A 220 2.01 13.90 12.20
N ASP A 221 2.76 14.87 11.70
CA ASP A 221 2.53 16.30 11.95
C ASP A 221 1.52 16.95 10.99
N GLY A 222 0.79 16.14 10.21
CA GLY A 222 -0.30 16.58 9.34
C GLY A 222 0.15 17.19 8.00
N ARG A 223 1.44 17.20 7.69
CA ARG A 223 1.94 17.66 6.39
C ARG A 223 1.74 16.61 5.32
N TRP A 224 1.69 17.02 4.07
CA TRP A 224 1.61 16.10 2.95
C TRP A 224 2.87 15.24 2.85
N ASN A 225 2.67 13.93 2.84
CA ASN A 225 3.75 12.95 2.69
C ASN A 225 4.10 12.78 1.21
N TRP A 226 4.83 13.74 0.67
CA TRP A 226 5.18 13.79 -0.75
C TRP A 226 5.76 12.48 -1.31
N PRO A 227 6.71 11.80 -0.63
CA PRO A 227 7.30 10.57 -1.17
C PRO A 227 6.31 9.43 -1.37
N LEU A 228 5.21 9.40 -0.59
CA LEU A 228 4.14 8.40 -0.69
C LEU A 228 2.90 8.92 -1.42
N ALA A 229 2.91 10.18 -1.89
CA ALA A 229 1.72 10.82 -2.39
C ALA A 229 1.05 10.04 -3.53
N TYR A 230 -0.27 10.01 -3.47
CA TYR A 230 -1.13 9.54 -4.54
C TYR A 230 -1.91 10.73 -5.09
N ALA A 231 -1.98 10.85 -6.40
CA ALA A 231 -2.74 11.90 -7.09
C ALA A 231 -3.36 11.36 -8.38
N VAL A 232 -4.44 11.99 -8.80
CA VAL A 232 -5.03 11.82 -10.13
C VAL A 232 -5.17 13.18 -10.77
N GLU A 233 -4.53 13.37 -11.90
CA GLU A 233 -4.59 14.60 -12.68
C GLU A 233 -4.97 14.29 -14.12
N GLN A 234 -6.02 14.91 -14.63
CA GLN A 234 -6.51 14.76 -16.00
C GLN A 234 -6.71 13.27 -16.41
N GLY A 235 -7.20 12.45 -15.48
CA GLY A 235 -7.44 11.02 -15.70
C GLY A 235 -6.20 10.14 -15.66
N GLN A 236 -5.04 10.70 -15.32
CA GLN A 236 -3.79 9.96 -15.12
C GLN A 236 -3.53 9.73 -13.62
N ILE A 237 -3.32 8.50 -13.25
CA ILE A 237 -2.93 8.12 -11.89
C ILE A 237 -1.43 8.36 -11.72
N ARG A 238 -1.07 8.92 -10.59
CA ARG A 238 0.31 9.03 -10.13
C ARG A 238 0.44 8.46 -8.73
N CYS A 239 1.06 7.31 -8.64
CA CYS A 239 1.41 6.65 -7.38
C CYS A 239 2.91 6.81 -7.14
N ASN A 240 3.31 7.60 -6.15
CA ASN A 240 4.72 7.89 -5.91
C ASN A 240 5.48 6.69 -5.32
N LEU A 241 4.79 5.77 -4.66
CA LEU A 241 5.33 4.49 -4.26
C LEU A 241 4.25 3.42 -4.35
N LEU A 242 4.40 2.53 -5.30
CA LEU A 242 3.52 1.38 -5.54
C LEU A 242 4.16 0.11 -5.01
N ALA A 243 3.51 -0.55 -4.07
CA ALA A 243 3.92 -1.87 -3.63
C ALA A 243 3.25 -2.96 -4.48
N VAL A 244 4.02 -4.01 -4.74
CA VAL A 244 3.57 -5.28 -5.32
C VAL A 244 3.87 -6.37 -4.31
N ALA A 245 2.83 -6.90 -3.68
CA ALA A 245 2.93 -8.02 -2.75
C ALA A 245 2.55 -9.33 -3.45
N VAL A 246 3.47 -10.29 -3.47
CA VAL A 246 3.26 -11.61 -4.10
C VAL A 246 3.25 -12.67 -3.01
N PRO A 247 2.09 -13.23 -2.63
CA PRO A 247 2.02 -14.36 -1.72
C PRO A 247 2.65 -15.60 -2.38
N LEU A 248 3.61 -16.19 -1.71
CA LEU A 248 4.23 -17.48 -2.11
C LEU A 248 3.51 -18.68 -1.49
N THR A 249 2.61 -18.44 -0.55
CA THR A 249 1.77 -19.42 0.14
C THR A 249 0.35 -18.88 0.24
N ASP A 250 -0.62 -19.77 0.27
CA ASP A 250 -2.03 -19.40 0.40
C ASP A 250 -2.30 -18.69 1.74
N VAL A 251 -3.20 -17.74 1.71
CA VAL A 251 -3.75 -17.03 2.88
C VAL A 251 -5.25 -17.14 2.83
N LYS A 252 -5.82 -17.91 3.77
CA LYS A 252 -7.28 -18.10 3.85
C LYS A 252 -7.93 -16.98 4.65
N GLU A 253 -9.22 -16.82 4.45
CA GLU A 253 -10.01 -15.86 5.22
C GLU A 253 -9.86 -16.10 6.73
N GLY A 254 -9.55 -15.02 7.47
CA GLY A 254 -9.41 -15.06 8.92
C GLY A 254 -8.06 -15.56 9.46
N GLU A 255 -7.15 -16.02 8.61
CA GLU A 255 -5.80 -16.45 9.04
C GLU A 255 -4.86 -15.28 9.38
N GLY A 256 -5.24 -14.05 9.05
CA GLY A 256 -4.39 -12.86 9.29
C GLY A 256 -3.59 -12.44 8.07
N GLY A 257 -2.37 -11.94 8.29
CA GLY A 257 -1.53 -11.46 7.20
C GLY A 257 -1.87 -10.05 6.75
N PHE A 258 -1.72 -9.73 5.45
CA PHE A 258 -1.92 -8.39 4.91
C PHE A 258 -3.33 -7.87 5.17
N VAL A 259 -3.40 -6.61 5.58
CA VAL A 259 -4.66 -5.89 5.82
C VAL A 259 -4.50 -4.44 5.38
N ILE A 260 -5.55 -3.87 4.80
CA ILE A 260 -5.53 -2.53 4.22
C ILE A 260 -6.83 -1.78 4.53
N VAL A 261 -6.74 -0.48 4.81
CA VAL A 261 -7.90 0.40 4.98
C VAL A 261 -8.26 1.01 3.63
N ARG A 262 -9.34 0.52 3.02
CA ARG A 262 -9.77 0.95 1.68
C ARG A 262 -10.00 2.45 1.58
N GLY A 263 -9.49 3.08 0.52
CA GLY A 263 -9.66 4.51 0.24
C GLY A 263 -8.80 5.44 1.09
N SER A 264 -8.04 4.92 2.07
CA SER A 264 -7.24 5.73 2.99
C SER A 264 -6.05 6.45 2.33
N HIS A 265 -5.65 6.06 1.12
CA HIS A 265 -4.64 6.77 0.32
C HIS A 265 -5.07 8.21 -0.05
N LYS A 266 -6.37 8.50 0.04
CA LYS A 266 -6.95 9.83 -0.18
C LYS A 266 -7.16 10.61 1.12
N SER A 267 -6.90 10.02 2.29
CA SER A 267 -7.02 10.72 3.57
C SER A 267 -6.01 11.85 3.65
N ARG A 268 -6.48 13.02 4.06
CA ARG A 268 -5.64 14.19 4.34
C ARG A 268 -5.25 14.29 5.82
N PHE A 269 -5.67 13.33 6.61
CA PHE A 269 -5.36 13.24 8.02
C PHE A 269 -4.45 12.04 8.31
N PRO A 270 -3.47 12.19 9.22
CA PRO A 270 -2.65 11.05 9.66
C PRO A 270 -3.52 10.03 10.39
N ALA A 271 -3.22 8.75 10.21
CA ALA A 271 -3.91 7.70 10.94
C ALA A 271 -3.63 7.84 12.45
N PRO A 272 -4.67 7.92 13.31
CA PRO A 272 -4.49 7.95 14.76
C PRO A 272 -3.79 6.70 15.28
N ALA A 273 -3.11 6.80 16.42
CA ALA A 273 -2.37 5.68 17.00
C ALA A 273 -3.25 4.44 17.29
N ALA A 274 -4.51 4.63 17.68
CA ALA A 274 -5.45 3.52 17.88
C ALA A 274 -5.80 2.80 16.57
N VAL A 275 -5.94 3.54 15.45
CA VAL A 275 -6.12 2.96 14.11
C VAL A 275 -4.86 2.21 13.69
N LYS A 276 -3.65 2.79 13.90
CA LYS A 276 -2.37 2.12 13.61
C LYS A 276 -2.21 0.80 14.36
N ARG A 277 -2.72 0.71 15.58
CA ARG A 277 -2.70 -0.52 16.38
C ARG A 277 -3.91 -1.43 16.14
N TYR A 278 -4.78 -1.09 15.17
CA TYR A 278 -6.00 -1.86 14.86
C TYR A 278 -6.96 -1.98 16.07
N GLU A 279 -6.92 -1.01 16.97
CA GLU A 279 -7.78 -0.91 18.16
C GLU A 279 -9.07 -0.11 17.86
N ASP A 280 -9.04 0.75 16.85
CA ASP A 280 -10.15 1.61 16.42
C ASP A 280 -10.43 1.34 14.94
N GLY A 281 -11.72 1.11 14.61
CA GLY A 281 -12.20 0.89 13.25
C GLY A 281 -11.75 -0.42 12.59
N PRO A 282 -11.61 -1.57 13.30
CA PRO A 282 -11.18 -2.82 12.68
C PRO A 282 -12.10 -3.29 11.56
N GLU A 283 -13.38 -2.89 11.56
CA GLU A 283 -14.36 -3.15 10.52
C GLU A 283 -14.05 -2.46 9.18
N HIS A 284 -13.17 -1.46 9.18
CA HIS A 284 -12.70 -0.76 7.98
C HIS A 284 -11.47 -1.43 7.35
N GLY A 285 -10.84 -2.36 8.07
CA GLY A 285 -9.73 -3.16 7.57
C GLY A 285 -10.21 -4.27 6.66
N TYR A 286 -9.61 -4.37 5.47
CA TYR A 286 -9.86 -5.46 4.54
C TYR A 286 -8.63 -6.37 4.46
N ALA A 287 -8.78 -7.61 4.89
CA ALA A 287 -7.76 -8.66 4.81
C ALA A 287 -8.20 -9.69 3.76
N PRO A 288 -7.67 -9.63 2.54
CA PRO A 288 -8.08 -10.53 1.46
C PRO A 288 -7.60 -11.96 1.68
N ALA A 289 -8.40 -12.94 1.29
CA ALA A 289 -7.89 -14.26 1.00
C ALA A 289 -7.09 -14.23 -0.30
N LEU A 290 -5.90 -14.84 -0.29
CA LEU A 290 -4.95 -14.81 -1.41
C LEU A 290 -4.47 -16.23 -1.70
N ASN A 291 -4.31 -16.55 -2.98
CA ASN A 291 -3.65 -17.76 -3.41
C ASN A 291 -2.17 -17.48 -3.70
N ALA A 292 -1.34 -18.49 -3.55
CA ALA A 292 0.04 -18.42 -4.04
C ALA A 292 0.04 -18.05 -5.53
N GLY A 293 0.85 -17.04 -5.89
CA GLY A 293 0.93 -16.55 -7.27
C GLY A 293 -0.02 -15.39 -7.60
N ASP A 294 -0.91 -14.98 -6.70
CA ASP A 294 -1.61 -13.69 -6.85
C ASP A 294 -0.63 -12.52 -6.72
N ALA A 295 -1.00 -11.34 -7.17
CA ALA A 295 -0.26 -10.11 -6.89
C ALA A 295 -1.21 -9.03 -6.36
N VAL A 296 -0.92 -8.49 -5.18
CA VAL A 296 -1.62 -7.34 -4.62
C VAL A 296 -0.83 -6.08 -4.95
N LEU A 297 -1.38 -5.24 -5.80
CA LEU A 297 -0.83 -3.92 -6.12
C LEU A 297 -1.50 -2.89 -5.22
N PHE A 298 -0.75 -2.14 -4.46
CA PHE A 298 -1.33 -1.10 -3.61
C PHE A 298 -0.43 0.14 -3.51
N SER A 299 -1.07 1.30 -3.39
CA SER A 299 -0.36 2.53 -3.08
C SER A 299 0.12 2.49 -1.63
N GLU A 300 1.40 2.74 -1.39
CA GLU A 300 1.94 2.90 -0.02
C GLU A 300 1.33 4.12 0.72
N ALA A 301 0.62 5.01 0.00
CA ALA A 301 -0.23 6.02 0.61
C ALA A 301 -1.47 5.42 1.30
N THR A 302 -1.84 4.17 1.01
CA THR A 302 -2.95 3.51 1.68
C THR A 302 -2.49 3.02 3.05
N THR A 303 -3.26 3.33 4.09
CA THR A 303 -2.99 2.81 5.44
C THR A 303 -3.13 1.29 5.45
N HIS A 304 -2.07 0.59 5.75
CA HIS A 304 -2.01 -0.88 5.71
C HIS A 304 -1.10 -1.44 6.80
N GLY A 305 -1.26 -2.72 7.06
CA GLY A 305 -0.48 -3.41 8.08
C GLY A 305 -0.52 -4.93 7.91
N THR A 306 -0.19 -5.62 8.97
CA THR A 306 -0.22 -7.08 8.99
C THR A 306 -0.91 -7.56 10.27
N LEU A 307 -1.93 -8.38 10.15
CA LEU A 307 -2.55 -9.03 11.29
C LEU A 307 -1.69 -10.20 11.77
N ALA A 308 -1.82 -10.55 13.06
CA ALA A 308 -1.18 -11.72 13.62
C ALA A 308 -1.52 -12.98 12.82
N TRP A 309 -0.51 -13.82 12.56
CA TRP A 309 -0.68 -15.00 11.74
C TRP A 309 -1.27 -16.16 12.53
N LYS A 310 -2.39 -16.67 12.07
CA LYS A 310 -3.17 -17.76 12.69
C LYS A 310 -3.22 -19.02 11.81
N GLY A 311 -2.62 -18.97 10.61
CA GLY A 311 -2.54 -20.12 9.71
C GLY A 311 -1.67 -21.23 10.29
N LYS A 312 -1.84 -22.45 9.79
CA LYS A 312 -1.16 -23.66 10.27
C LYS A 312 0.25 -23.83 9.71
N SER A 313 0.56 -23.18 8.60
CA SER A 313 1.84 -23.22 7.90
C SER A 313 2.47 -21.84 7.86
N GLN A 314 3.75 -21.74 7.53
CA GLN A 314 4.44 -20.48 7.35
C GLN A 314 3.82 -19.69 6.21
N ARG A 315 3.44 -18.44 6.49
CA ARG A 315 3.06 -17.45 5.46
C ARG A 315 4.32 -16.84 4.87
N ARG A 316 4.36 -16.71 3.56
CA ARG A 316 5.44 -16.05 2.82
C ARG A 316 4.86 -15.05 1.83
N THR A 317 5.39 -13.84 1.82
CA THR A 317 4.95 -12.79 0.88
C THR A 317 6.15 -11.97 0.45
N LEU A 318 6.40 -11.91 -0.86
CA LEU A 318 7.38 -10.98 -1.43
C LEU A 318 6.79 -9.57 -1.45
N ILE A 319 7.61 -8.58 -1.19
CA ILE A 319 7.27 -7.16 -1.32
C ILE A 319 8.29 -6.49 -2.21
N TYR A 320 7.82 -6.00 -3.36
CA TYR A 320 8.54 -5.10 -4.26
C TYR A 320 7.92 -3.73 -4.16
N ARG A 321 8.73 -2.68 -4.34
CA ARG A 321 8.23 -1.30 -4.35
C ARG A 321 8.77 -0.57 -5.55
N PHE A 322 7.86 0.02 -6.30
CA PHE A 322 8.17 0.75 -7.53
C PHE A 322 7.79 2.23 -7.39
N SER A 323 8.63 3.08 -7.95
CA SER A 323 8.42 4.52 -8.00
C SER A 323 8.40 5.03 -9.44
N PRO A 324 7.77 6.17 -9.70
CA PRO A 324 7.97 6.92 -10.94
C PRO A 324 9.44 7.23 -11.18
N ALA A 325 9.82 7.43 -12.43
CA ALA A 325 11.19 7.76 -12.84
C ALA A 325 11.82 8.92 -12.04
N THR A 326 11.00 9.87 -11.59
CA THR A 326 11.45 11.11 -10.93
C THR A 326 11.37 11.07 -9.41
N ASN A 327 10.96 9.94 -8.81
CA ASN A 327 10.74 9.84 -7.37
C ASN A 327 11.67 8.82 -6.72
N ALA A 328 12.05 9.09 -5.48
CA ALA A 328 12.70 8.14 -4.59
C ALA A 328 12.11 8.29 -3.19
N TYR A 329 11.71 7.18 -2.61
CA TYR A 329 11.33 7.06 -1.21
C TYR A 329 12.46 6.45 -0.38
N GLY A 330 13.11 5.40 -0.92
CA GLY A 330 14.21 4.72 -0.27
C GLY A 330 15.42 5.63 -0.07
N ARG A 331 16.04 5.56 1.11
CA ARG A 331 17.23 6.35 1.45
C ARG A 331 18.48 5.90 0.72
N GLY A 332 18.47 4.68 0.23
CA GLY A 332 19.62 4.01 -0.32
C GLY A 332 19.48 3.69 -1.80
N TYR A 333 18.71 4.49 -2.59
CA TYR A 333 18.95 4.33 -3.99
C TYR A 333 20.41 4.72 -4.21
N SER A 334 21.16 3.76 -4.55
CA SER A 334 22.53 3.98 -5.03
C SER A 334 22.51 3.70 -6.52
N PRO A 335 23.21 4.45 -7.34
CA PRO A 335 23.56 3.95 -8.66
C PRO A 335 24.36 2.65 -8.56
N GLU A 336 24.82 2.31 -7.36
CA GLU A 336 25.65 1.17 -7.05
C GLU A 336 24.81 0.09 -6.36
N TRP A 337 23.99 -0.61 -7.14
CA TRP A 337 23.51 -1.91 -6.69
C TRP A 337 24.73 -2.84 -6.48
N PRO A 338 24.68 -3.80 -5.56
CA PRO A 338 25.75 -4.79 -5.43
C PRO A 338 26.07 -5.40 -6.79
N GLU A 339 27.35 -5.54 -7.14
CA GLU A 339 27.83 -5.96 -8.46
C GLU A 339 27.13 -7.23 -8.96
N ASN A 340 26.97 -8.21 -8.09
CA ASN A 340 26.30 -9.47 -8.41
C ASN A 340 24.78 -9.34 -8.67
N TRP A 341 24.18 -8.21 -8.35
CA TRP A 341 22.75 -8.00 -8.55
C TRP A 341 22.40 -7.73 -10.01
N THR A 342 23.29 -7.14 -10.75
CA THR A 342 23.07 -6.79 -12.17
C THR A 342 23.59 -7.84 -13.14
N ASP A 343 24.44 -8.76 -12.66
CA ASP A 343 25.03 -9.81 -13.51
C ASP A 343 23.95 -10.70 -14.13
N GLY A 344 23.97 -10.79 -15.48
CA GLY A 344 23.04 -11.60 -16.26
C GLY A 344 21.58 -11.09 -16.28
N MET A 345 21.29 -9.86 -15.82
CA MET A 345 19.98 -9.23 -16.02
C MET A 345 19.75 -8.85 -17.48
N THR A 346 18.49 -8.89 -17.90
CA THR A 346 18.07 -8.39 -19.21
C THR A 346 18.15 -6.86 -19.26
N PRO A 347 18.23 -6.24 -20.47
CA PRO A 347 18.17 -4.78 -20.59
C PRO A 347 16.92 -4.16 -19.92
N ALA A 348 15.77 -4.82 -20.00
CA ALA A 348 14.53 -4.36 -19.36
C ALA A 348 14.64 -4.40 -17.83
N GLN A 349 15.16 -5.48 -17.25
CA GLN A 349 15.40 -5.56 -15.81
C GLN A 349 16.38 -4.48 -15.34
N LEU A 350 17.49 -4.27 -16.07
CA LEU A 350 18.47 -3.21 -15.79
C LEU A 350 17.85 -1.81 -15.85
N ALA A 351 16.92 -1.57 -16.78
CA ALA A 351 16.23 -0.30 -16.88
C ALA A 351 15.42 0.04 -15.60
N THR A 352 14.92 -0.97 -14.88
CA THR A 352 14.20 -0.76 -13.62
C THR A 352 15.12 -0.40 -12.44
N LEU A 353 16.39 -0.68 -12.52
CA LEU A 353 17.38 -0.44 -11.45
C LEU A 353 18.05 0.93 -11.54
N GLN A 354 17.71 1.72 -12.53
CA GLN A 354 18.30 3.04 -12.70
C GLN A 354 17.91 4.01 -11.56
N PRO A 355 18.81 4.96 -11.21
CA PRO A 355 18.49 5.97 -10.19
C PRO A 355 17.35 6.89 -10.65
N PRO A 356 16.71 7.66 -9.73
CA PRO A 356 15.73 8.67 -10.11
C PRO A 356 16.32 9.67 -11.08
N TYR A 357 15.54 10.08 -12.07
CA TYR A 357 16.00 11.02 -13.09
C TYR A 357 14.82 11.75 -13.74
N HIS A 358 15.13 12.79 -14.49
CA HIS A 358 14.14 13.50 -15.27
C HIS A 358 13.68 12.64 -16.47
N PRO A 359 12.35 12.57 -16.80
CA PRO A 359 11.85 11.73 -17.87
C PRO A 359 12.35 12.08 -19.28
N ARG A 360 13.03 13.22 -19.44
CA ARG A 360 13.70 13.60 -20.71
C ARG A 360 15.14 13.14 -20.82
N LEU A 361 15.67 12.47 -19.79
CA LEU A 361 17.05 12.00 -19.84
C LEU A 361 17.18 10.77 -20.69
N ASP A 362 18.39 10.60 -21.22
CA ASP A 362 18.75 9.58 -22.17
C ASP A 362 18.98 8.24 -21.47
N ARG A 363 17.89 7.62 -21.02
CA ARG A 363 17.96 6.27 -20.48
C ARG A 363 16.85 5.39 -21.04
N ASP A 364 17.12 4.10 -21.05
CA ASP A 364 16.18 3.08 -21.43
C ASP A 364 15.01 3.00 -20.44
N ALA A 365 13.82 2.75 -20.96
CA ALA A 365 12.63 2.43 -20.17
C ALA A 365 12.08 1.07 -20.63
N VAL A 366 11.42 0.35 -19.73
CA VAL A 366 10.78 -0.93 -20.05
C VAL A 366 9.69 -0.71 -21.10
N ALA A 367 9.66 -1.52 -22.15
CA ALA A 367 8.59 -1.51 -23.14
C ALA A 367 7.31 -2.20 -22.61
N ASP A 368 6.22 -2.09 -23.35
CA ASP A 368 4.92 -2.64 -22.92
C ASP A 368 4.91 -4.18 -22.84
N ASP A 369 5.83 -4.83 -23.53
CA ASP A 369 6.01 -6.29 -23.53
C ASP A 369 6.80 -6.82 -22.31
N GLY A 370 7.41 -5.94 -21.50
CA GLY A 370 8.26 -6.32 -20.38
C GLY A 370 9.62 -6.95 -20.75
N ILE A 371 9.89 -7.14 -22.03
CA ILE A 371 11.07 -7.83 -22.57
C ILE A 371 12.07 -6.84 -23.18
N ASN A 372 11.55 -5.93 -23.97
CA ASN A 372 12.33 -4.94 -24.70
C ASN A 372 12.44 -3.63 -23.91
N VAL A 373 13.31 -2.76 -24.38
CA VAL A 373 13.45 -1.40 -23.85
C VAL A 373 13.08 -0.38 -24.91
N ILE A 374 12.44 0.70 -24.48
CA ILE A 374 12.21 1.88 -25.29
C ILE A 374 13.44 2.77 -25.16
N LYS A 375 14.11 3.03 -26.26
CA LYS A 375 15.19 4.00 -26.31
C LYS A 375 14.60 5.42 -26.33
N PRO A 376 15.18 6.37 -25.57
CA PRO A 376 14.80 7.76 -25.69
C PRO A 376 15.05 8.28 -27.10
N ALA A 377 14.25 9.25 -27.56
CA ALA A 377 14.53 9.94 -28.81
C ALA A 377 15.85 10.67 -28.71
N ALA A 378 16.72 10.47 -29.70
CA ALA A 378 17.99 11.18 -29.79
C ALA A 378 17.71 12.70 -29.83
N ARG A 379 18.45 13.47 -29.05
CA ARG A 379 18.40 14.93 -29.12
C ARG A 379 19.03 15.40 -30.43
N GLU A 380 18.48 16.48 -31.00
CA GLU A 380 19.05 17.07 -32.20
C GLU A 380 20.48 17.57 -31.94
N THR A 381 21.41 17.21 -32.83
CA THR A 381 22.84 17.47 -32.67
C THR A 381 23.12 18.96 -32.39
N PHE A 382 22.48 19.85 -33.12
CA PHE A 382 22.68 21.29 -32.91
C PHE A 382 22.28 21.74 -31.50
N LYS A 383 21.25 21.13 -30.90
CA LYS A 383 20.80 21.44 -29.56
C LYS A 383 21.80 20.96 -28.51
N VAL A 384 22.39 19.79 -28.72
CA VAL A 384 23.44 19.27 -27.84
C VAL A 384 24.65 20.17 -27.88
N GLU A 385 25.14 20.52 -29.09
CA GLU A 385 26.27 21.42 -29.27
C GLU A 385 26.01 22.82 -28.68
N PHE A 386 24.80 23.35 -28.87
CA PHE A 386 24.41 24.62 -28.27
C PHE A 386 24.46 24.59 -26.73
N ASP A 387 23.88 23.55 -26.13
CA ASP A 387 23.85 23.40 -24.70
C ASP A 387 25.27 23.23 -24.12
N GLU A 388 26.14 22.43 -24.76
CA GLU A 388 27.55 22.30 -24.37
C GLU A 388 28.28 23.64 -24.43
N LYS A 389 28.02 24.45 -25.47
CA LYS A 389 28.61 25.75 -25.62
C LYS A 389 28.17 26.73 -24.52
N ILE A 390 26.89 26.73 -24.17
CA ILE A 390 26.32 27.67 -23.20
C ILE A 390 26.59 27.20 -21.76
N PHE A 391 26.28 25.97 -21.45
CA PHE A 391 26.33 25.42 -20.08
C PHE A 391 27.68 24.78 -19.73
N LYS A 392 28.58 24.62 -20.71
CA LYS A 392 29.89 23.99 -20.56
C LYS A 392 29.80 22.54 -20.04
N SER A 393 28.69 21.89 -20.26
CA SER A 393 28.44 20.50 -19.87
C SER A 393 27.42 19.84 -20.79
N LYS A 394 27.38 18.52 -20.79
CA LYS A 394 26.37 17.71 -21.52
C LYS A 394 25.05 17.59 -20.76
N TYR A 395 24.83 18.44 -19.81
CA TYR A 395 23.80 18.25 -18.81
C TYR A 395 22.36 18.36 -19.35
N PHE A 396 22.13 19.07 -20.44
CA PHE A 396 20.81 19.23 -21.05
C PHE A 396 20.70 18.49 -22.38
#